data_49210b35cda1495db42a3a991d8fe8b3
#
_entry.id   49210b35cda1495db42a3a991d8fe8b3
#
_cell.length_a   1.000
_cell.length_b   1.000
_cell.length_c   1.000
_cell.angle_alpha   90.00
_cell.angle_beta   90.00
_cell.angle_gamma   90.00
#
_symmetry.space_group_name_H-M   'P 1'
#
loop_
_entity.id
_entity.type
_entity.pdbx_description
1 polymer ?
#
loop_
_entity_poly.entity_id
_entity_poly.type
_entity_poly.pdbx_seq_one_letter_code
_entity_poly.pdbx_strand_id
1 'polypeptide(L)'
;DLFPPLPYVLESAVYEIYDDRGWDIVENKNRYGLTEYPTHTALYNKVAVVVDRMGYYQEVQSNVKTALQARIHSLMIGGKGAMLDTPRSVPIGELLNRPVVLELEDIGDDETKSFVIGILMVQLYEYRKSLMDKGSKDLSHILMIEEAHRLLKKVEESGEGGGTRAKSVEFFCNLLAEIRTYGQGILIADQIPTKLAPDTIKNTNLKIVHRTVAQDDRETIGRAMNMTAEQIEYLSSLRRGYAAVYSEGDNRPRCVKFPLVEAFYDKDRRQVLDEVRKKVQSIAEHYDQTVHHHVGCSYCEHRCRYWQEIGAHLEEQKVNGAMVVEKWKQKNFAAGAMEAFLRASYKRSLNTEGL
;
A
#
# COMPACT_ATOMS: atom_id res chain seq x y z
N ASP A 1 -1.00 -13.59 12.40
CA ASP A 1 -0.78 -14.96 11.93
C ASP A 1 -2.06 -15.54 11.36
N LEU A 2 -1.98 -16.06 10.15
CA LEU A 2 -3.05 -16.80 9.53
C LEU A 2 -2.74 -18.29 9.73
N PHE A 3 -3.48 -18.94 10.63
CA PHE A 3 -3.41 -20.40 10.77
C PHE A 3 -4.20 -21.07 9.64
N PRO A 4 -3.80 -22.27 9.18
CA PRO A 4 -4.62 -23.03 8.24
C PRO A 4 -6.04 -23.22 8.82
N PRO A 5 -7.12 -23.01 8.02
CA PRO A 5 -7.16 -22.84 6.57
C PRO A 5 -7.20 -21.37 6.08
N LEU A 6 -6.97 -20.38 6.94
CA LEU A 6 -7.15 -18.96 6.63
C LEU A 6 -6.35 -18.46 5.39
N PRO A 7 -5.04 -18.82 5.22
CA PRO A 7 -4.28 -18.38 4.05
C PRO A 7 -4.91 -18.87 2.75
N TYR A 8 -5.31 -20.13 2.69
CA TYR A 8 -5.90 -20.75 1.50
C TYR A 8 -7.23 -20.10 1.10
N VAL A 9 -8.10 -19.84 2.11
CA VAL A 9 -9.38 -19.13 1.86
C VAL A 9 -9.15 -17.73 1.32
N LEU A 10 -8.19 -17.00 1.93
CA LEU A 10 -7.87 -15.65 1.49
C LEU A 10 -7.31 -15.64 0.07
N GLU A 11 -6.37 -16.52 -0.23
CA GLU A 11 -5.77 -16.68 -1.55
C GLU A 11 -6.85 -16.98 -2.59
N SER A 12 -7.71 -17.98 -2.34
CA SER A 12 -8.81 -18.32 -3.23
C SER A 12 -9.75 -17.15 -3.47
N ALA A 13 -10.10 -16.41 -2.39
CA ALA A 13 -10.98 -15.25 -2.51
C ALA A 13 -10.33 -14.13 -3.34
N VAL A 14 -9.02 -13.89 -3.19
CA VAL A 14 -8.28 -12.90 -3.98
C VAL A 14 -8.27 -13.29 -5.47
N TYR A 15 -7.94 -14.54 -5.80
CA TYR A 15 -7.97 -14.99 -7.20
C TYR A 15 -9.35 -14.82 -7.82
N GLU A 16 -10.42 -15.19 -7.09
CA GLU A 16 -11.78 -15.12 -7.59
C GLU A 16 -12.28 -13.69 -7.79
N ILE A 17 -11.94 -12.73 -6.93
CA ILE A 17 -12.37 -11.33 -7.17
C ILE A 17 -11.68 -10.71 -8.38
N TYR A 18 -10.46 -11.11 -8.69
CA TYR A 18 -9.77 -10.69 -9.91
C TYR A 18 -10.42 -11.32 -11.16
N ASP A 19 -10.71 -12.63 -11.12
CA ASP A 19 -11.41 -13.33 -12.21
C ASP A 19 -12.82 -12.77 -12.44
N ASP A 20 -13.58 -12.50 -11.38
CA ASP A 20 -14.90 -11.88 -11.46
C ASP A 20 -14.88 -10.53 -12.17
N ARG A 21 -13.79 -9.77 -12.01
CA ARG A 21 -13.58 -8.50 -12.71
C ARG A 21 -12.96 -8.67 -14.10
N GLY A 22 -12.78 -9.89 -14.54
CA GLY A 22 -12.23 -10.20 -15.87
C GLY A 22 -10.71 -10.10 -15.97
N TRP A 23 -10.00 -10.01 -14.85
CA TRP A 23 -8.54 -10.01 -14.87
C TRP A 23 -8.00 -11.43 -15.11
N ASP A 24 -7.18 -11.58 -16.10
CA ASP A 24 -6.31 -12.73 -16.27
C ASP A 24 -5.00 -12.43 -15.56
N ILE A 25 -4.76 -13.16 -14.46
CA ILE A 25 -3.60 -12.91 -13.59
C ILE A 25 -2.30 -13.37 -14.26
N VAL A 26 -2.35 -14.39 -15.12
CA VAL A 26 -1.18 -14.93 -15.81
C VAL A 26 -0.73 -13.97 -16.92
N GLU A 27 -1.68 -13.51 -17.73
CA GLU A 27 -1.42 -12.59 -18.84
C GLU A 27 -1.36 -11.12 -18.40
N ASN A 28 -1.72 -10.84 -17.14
CA ASN A 28 -1.85 -9.48 -16.60
C ASN A 28 -2.70 -8.56 -17.49
N LYS A 29 -3.80 -9.09 -17.99
CA LYS A 29 -4.73 -8.41 -18.89
C LYS A 29 -6.16 -8.51 -18.39
N ASN A 30 -6.92 -7.46 -18.58
CA ASN A 30 -8.34 -7.51 -18.33
C ASN A 30 -9.09 -7.91 -19.60
N ARG A 31 -9.90 -8.97 -19.53
CA ARG A 31 -10.70 -9.52 -20.65
C ARG A 31 -11.74 -8.54 -21.21
N TYR A 32 -12.13 -7.56 -20.39
CA TYR A 32 -13.14 -6.55 -20.74
C TYR A 32 -12.54 -5.16 -20.98
N GLY A 33 -11.21 -5.04 -20.99
CA GLY A 33 -10.52 -3.76 -21.16
C GLY A 33 -10.68 -2.80 -19.98
N LEU A 34 -11.05 -3.30 -18.79
CA LEU A 34 -11.20 -2.48 -17.60
C LEU A 34 -9.84 -2.16 -16.99
N THR A 35 -9.73 -0.97 -16.39
CA THR A 35 -8.54 -0.52 -15.65
C THR A 35 -8.75 -0.54 -14.13
N GLU A 36 -9.93 -0.97 -13.69
CA GLU A 36 -10.32 -1.01 -12.29
C GLU A 36 -9.96 -2.34 -11.65
N TYR A 37 -9.48 -2.28 -10.42
CA TYR A 37 -9.10 -3.43 -9.62
C TYR A 37 -10.19 -3.79 -8.60
N PRO A 38 -10.22 -5.03 -8.07
CA PRO A 38 -11.09 -5.39 -6.95
C PRO A 38 -10.77 -4.55 -5.72
N THR A 39 -11.80 -4.27 -4.90
CA THR A 39 -11.67 -3.50 -3.67
C THR A 39 -11.67 -4.42 -2.44
N HIS A 40 -11.40 -3.85 -1.26
CA HIS A 40 -11.51 -4.58 0.01
C HIS A 40 -12.94 -5.00 0.30
N THR A 41 -13.93 -4.17 -0.09
CA THR A 41 -15.36 -4.54 0.00
C THR A 41 -15.65 -5.80 -0.83
N ALA A 42 -15.13 -5.88 -2.05
CA ALA A 42 -15.28 -7.08 -2.89
C ALA A 42 -14.65 -8.32 -2.22
N LEU A 43 -13.44 -8.16 -1.65
CA LEU A 43 -12.76 -9.24 -0.93
C LEU A 43 -13.53 -9.69 0.31
N TYR A 44 -14.01 -8.73 1.13
CA TYR A 44 -14.81 -9.01 2.32
C TYR A 44 -16.02 -9.88 2.00
N ASN A 45 -16.75 -9.54 0.94
CA ASN A 45 -17.92 -10.29 0.50
C ASN A 45 -17.54 -11.64 -0.10
N LYS A 46 -16.47 -11.71 -0.89
CA LYS A 46 -16.03 -12.95 -1.53
C LYS A 46 -15.57 -13.99 -0.53
N VAL A 47 -14.91 -13.59 0.54
CA VAL A 47 -14.50 -14.51 1.63
C VAL A 47 -15.69 -15.32 2.15
N ALA A 48 -16.85 -14.68 2.35
CA ALA A 48 -18.05 -15.39 2.78
C ALA A 48 -18.47 -16.48 1.77
N VAL A 49 -18.47 -16.15 0.50
CA VAL A 49 -18.86 -17.06 -0.59
C VAL A 49 -17.90 -18.27 -0.68
N VAL A 50 -16.59 -18.00 -0.58
CA VAL A 50 -15.57 -19.05 -0.64
C VAL A 50 -15.67 -19.98 0.55
N VAL A 51 -15.80 -19.43 1.76
CA VAL A 51 -15.94 -20.23 3.00
C VAL A 51 -17.19 -21.08 2.96
N ASP A 52 -18.34 -20.54 2.53
CA ASP A 52 -19.61 -21.26 2.43
C ASP A 52 -19.52 -22.44 1.44
N ARG A 53 -18.74 -22.28 0.37
CA ARG A 53 -18.53 -23.34 -0.64
C ARG A 53 -17.58 -24.45 -0.20
N MET A 54 -16.65 -24.15 0.75
CA MET A 54 -15.66 -25.14 1.21
C MET A 54 -16.23 -26.25 2.07
N GLY A 55 -17.48 -26.12 2.54
CA GLY A 55 -18.18 -27.20 3.26
C GLY A 55 -17.59 -27.52 4.64
N TYR A 56 -16.94 -26.59 5.30
CA TYR A 56 -16.48 -26.78 6.67
C TYR A 56 -17.65 -26.99 7.64
N TYR A 57 -17.40 -27.66 8.76
CA TYR A 57 -18.37 -27.70 9.85
C TYR A 57 -18.72 -26.30 10.31
N GLN A 58 -19.99 -26.09 10.72
CA GLN A 58 -20.53 -24.75 11.03
C GLN A 58 -19.66 -23.90 11.95
N GLU A 59 -19.07 -24.48 12.98
CA GLU A 59 -18.20 -23.77 13.92
C GLU A 59 -16.91 -23.30 13.25
N VAL A 60 -16.24 -24.18 12.50
CA VAL A 60 -15.01 -23.86 11.76
C VAL A 60 -15.30 -22.82 10.68
N GLN A 61 -16.41 -23.00 9.97
CA GLN A 61 -16.89 -22.07 8.94
C GLN A 61 -17.09 -20.67 9.51
N SER A 62 -17.81 -20.55 10.64
CA SER A 62 -18.06 -19.29 11.31
C SER A 62 -16.77 -18.62 11.80
N ASN A 63 -15.88 -19.39 12.42
CA ASN A 63 -14.61 -18.89 12.95
C ASN A 63 -13.69 -18.37 11.82
N VAL A 64 -13.54 -19.12 10.73
CA VAL A 64 -12.72 -18.74 9.57
C VAL A 64 -13.28 -17.49 8.91
N LYS A 65 -14.58 -17.45 8.65
CA LYS A 65 -15.27 -16.31 8.05
C LYS A 65 -15.10 -15.06 8.90
N THR A 66 -15.44 -15.14 10.19
CA THR A 66 -15.36 -13.99 11.11
C THR A 66 -13.92 -13.49 11.25
N ALA A 67 -12.95 -14.40 11.37
CA ALA A 67 -11.55 -14.03 11.51
C ALA A 67 -10.99 -13.29 10.28
N LEU A 68 -11.32 -13.71 9.07
CA LEU A 68 -10.90 -13.06 7.84
C LEU A 68 -11.64 -11.74 7.63
N GLN A 69 -12.97 -11.77 7.77
CA GLN A 69 -13.79 -10.58 7.60
C GLN A 69 -13.44 -9.47 8.59
N ALA A 70 -13.16 -9.78 9.85
CA ALA A 70 -12.73 -8.80 10.84
C ALA A 70 -11.41 -8.11 10.44
N ARG A 71 -10.44 -8.87 9.91
CA ARG A 71 -9.16 -8.33 9.44
C ARG A 71 -9.33 -7.43 8.21
N ILE A 72 -10.11 -7.88 7.22
CA ILE A 72 -10.38 -7.07 6.02
C ILE A 72 -11.17 -5.82 6.41
N HIS A 73 -12.19 -5.95 7.26
CA HIS A 73 -13.01 -4.85 7.72
C HIS A 73 -12.20 -3.76 8.46
N SER A 74 -11.15 -4.16 9.20
CA SER A 74 -10.27 -3.19 9.87
C SER A 74 -9.56 -2.23 8.90
N LEU A 75 -9.36 -2.65 7.64
CA LEU A 75 -8.81 -1.81 6.57
C LEU A 75 -9.87 -0.92 5.88
N MET A 76 -11.16 -1.17 6.13
CA MET A 76 -12.27 -0.48 5.49
C MET A 76 -12.89 0.62 6.38
N ILE A 77 -12.46 0.76 7.63
CA ILE A 77 -13.05 1.69 8.59
C ILE A 77 -12.42 3.08 8.49
N GLY A 78 -13.28 4.12 8.49
CA GLY A 78 -12.87 5.51 8.59
C GLY A 78 -11.96 5.96 7.43
N GLY A 79 -10.93 6.75 7.74
CA GLY A 79 -9.99 7.28 6.76
C GLY A 79 -9.22 6.19 6.00
N LYS A 80 -8.96 5.03 6.63
CA LYS A 80 -8.33 3.88 5.99
C LYS A 80 -9.19 3.36 4.84
N GLY A 81 -10.48 3.17 5.09
CA GLY A 81 -11.42 2.72 4.06
C GLY A 81 -11.51 3.68 2.90
N ALA A 82 -11.60 4.98 3.18
CA ALA A 82 -11.63 6.01 2.14
C ALA A 82 -10.38 5.99 1.25
N MET A 83 -9.21 5.64 1.82
CA MET A 83 -7.94 5.59 1.10
C MET A 83 -7.69 4.26 0.39
N LEU A 84 -8.03 3.13 1.03
CA LEU A 84 -7.63 1.80 0.57
C LEU A 84 -8.73 1.06 -0.19
N ASP A 85 -10.01 1.34 0.11
CA ASP A 85 -11.16 0.67 -0.52
C ASP A 85 -11.59 1.38 -1.81
N THR A 86 -10.69 1.44 -2.78
CA THR A 86 -10.87 2.13 -4.05
C THR A 86 -10.55 1.20 -5.23
N PRO A 87 -11.36 1.26 -6.32
CA PRO A 87 -11.11 0.46 -7.52
C PRO A 87 -9.93 0.97 -8.36
N ARG A 88 -9.44 2.16 -8.08
CA ARG A 88 -8.31 2.78 -8.80
C ARG A 88 -7.27 3.27 -7.80
N SER A 89 -6.03 2.95 -8.09
CA SER A 89 -4.88 3.49 -7.38
C SER A 89 -4.20 4.56 -8.23
N VAL A 90 -3.50 5.49 -7.57
CA VAL A 90 -2.59 6.39 -8.28
C VAL A 90 -1.48 5.53 -8.89
N PRO A 91 -1.25 5.60 -10.22
CA PRO A 91 -0.19 4.82 -10.83
C PRO A 91 1.16 5.15 -10.20
N ILE A 92 1.86 4.14 -9.72
CA ILE A 92 3.14 4.33 -9.04
C ILE A 92 4.15 5.10 -9.90
N GLY A 93 4.13 4.90 -11.22
CA GLY A 93 4.98 5.63 -12.16
C GLY A 93 4.73 7.15 -12.15
N GLU A 94 3.52 7.60 -11.92
CA GLU A 94 3.22 9.03 -11.79
C GLU A 94 3.80 9.63 -10.51
N LEU A 95 3.78 8.87 -9.42
CA LEU A 95 4.40 9.27 -8.16
C LEU A 95 5.92 9.38 -8.28
N LEU A 96 6.55 8.45 -9.01
CA LEU A 96 8.01 8.37 -9.13
C LEU A 96 8.62 9.34 -10.16
N ASN A 97 7.82 9.87 -11.08
CA ASN A 97 8.31 10.78 -12.14
C ASN A 97 8.37 12.25 -11.73
N ARG A 98 8.02 12.58 -10.50
CA ARG A 98 8.04 13.94 -9.95
C ARG A 98 8.39 13.92 -8.47
N PRO A 99 8.89 15.04 -7.90
CA PRO A 99 9.04 15.16 -6.45
C PRO A 99 7.68 15.05 -5.77
N VAL A 100 7.55 14.10 -4.85
CA VAL A 100 6.32 13.83 -4.10
C VAL A 100 6.66 13.72 -2.62
N VAL A 101 5.85 14.32 -1.76
CA VAL A 101 5.86 14.12 -0.32
C VAL A 101 4.56 13.42 0.07
N LEU A 102 4.68 12.29 0.75
CA LEU A 102 3.55 11.55 1.29
C LEU A 102 3.47 11.85 2.79
N GLU A 103 2.52 12.68 3.17
CA GLU A 103 2.27 13.03 4.56
C GLU A 103 1.39 11.96 5.20
N LEU A 104 1.96 11.22 6.17
CA LEU A 104 1.27 10.13 6.88
C LEU A 104 0.94 10.52 8.33
N GLU A 105 1.07 11.79 8.68
CA GLU A 105 0.89 12.29 10.05
C GLU A 105 -0.53 12.02 10.57
N ASP A 106 -1.54 12.26 9.72
CA ASP A 106 -2.95 12.11 10.08
C ASP A 106 -3.43 10.67 10.21
N ILE A 107 -2.61 9.70 9.83
CA ILE A 107 -2.91 8.29 10.09
C ILE A 107 -2.68 8.02 11.57
N GLY A 108 -3.75 7.75 12.33
CA GLY A 108 -3.75 7.73 13.78
C GLY A 108 -2.94 6.61 14.45
N ASP A 109 -2.63 5.50 13.74
CA ASP A 109 -1.92 4.35 14.30
C ASP A 109 -0.70 3.93 13.49
N ASP A 110 0.35 3.51 14.20
CA ASP A 110 1.62 3.11 13.62
C ASP A 110 1.54 1.83 12.78
N GLU A 111 0.58 0.95 13.05
CA GLU A 111 0.38 -0.28 12.28
C GLU A 111 -0.11 0.04 10.88
N THR A 112 -1.09 0.95 10.76
CA THR A 112 -1.58 1.43 9.47
C THR A 112 -0.52 2.21 8.70
N LYS A 113 0.27 3.07 9.38
CA LYS A 113 1.41 3.76 8.75
C LYS A 113 2.39 2.75 8.16
N SER A 114 2.78 1.75 8.94
CA SER A 114 3.68 0.69 8.50
C SER A 114 3.10 -0.11 7.32
N PHE A 115 1.81 -0.39 7.34
CA PHE A 115 1.12 -1.09 6.26
C PHE A 115 1.12 -0.28 4.96
N VAL A 116 0.79 1.02 5.02
CA VAL A 116 0.80 1.91 3.85
C VAL A 116 2.20 2.04 3.27
N ILE A 117 3.21 2.29 4.12
CA ILE A 117 4.61 2.38 3.67
C ILE A 117 5.03 1.04 3.05
N GLY A 118 4.63 -0.08 3.66
CA GLY A 118 4.92 -1.41 3.16
C GLY A 118 4.36 -1.67 1.76
N ILE A 119 3.09 -1.31 1.52
CA ILE A 119 2.47 -1.41 0.18
C ILE A 119 3.24 -0.56 -0.83
N LEU A 120 3.55 0.69 -0.49
CA LEU A 120 4.29 1.60 -1.37
C LEU A 120 5.69 1.05 -1.71
N MET A 121 6.37 0.44 -0.73
CA MET A 121 7.67 -0.19 -0.94
C MET A 121 7.59 -1.38 -1.90
N VAL A 122 6.57 -2.24 -1.74
CA VAL A 122 6.33 -3.37 -2.66
C VAL A 122 6.02 -2.86 -4.06
N GLN A 123 5.13 -1.88 -4.20
CA GLN A 123 4.80 -1.29 -5.50
C GLN A 123 6.00 -0.62 -6.17
N LEU A 124 6.81 0.09 -5.39
CA LEU A 124 8.06 0.69 -5.87
C LEU A 124 9.02 -0.38 -6.39
N TYR A 125 9.22 -1.45 -5.62
CA TYR A 125 10.08 -2.55 -5.99
C TYR A 125 9.63 -3.23 -7.30
N GLU A 126 8.37 -3.62 -7.39
CA GLU A 126 7.80 -4.25 -8.58
C GLU A 126 7.85 -3.33 -9.81
N TYR A 127 7.55 -2.05 -9.64
CA TYR A 127 7.66 -1.06 -10.71
C TYR A 127 9.10 -0.91 -11.20
N ARG A 128 10.08 -0.77 -10.28
CA ARG A 128 11.49 -0.65 -10.66
C ARG A 128 11.99 -1.91 -11.34
N LYS A 129 11.60 -3.07 -10.84
CA LYS A 129 11.92 -4.37 -11.45
C LYS A 129 11.37 -4.48 -12.87
N SER A 130 10.14 -4.04 -13.12
CA SER A 130 9.52 -4.04 -14.44
C SER A 130 10.21 -3.11 -15.47
N LEU A 131 11.01 -2.15 -15.01
CA LEU A 131 11.77 -1.24 -15.87
C LEU A 131 13.16 -1.77 -16.23
N MET A 132 13.65 -2.82 -15.58
CA MET A 132 15.00 -3.37 -15.81
C MET A 132 15.24 -3.82 -17.24
N ASP A 133 14.25 -4.37 -17.90
CA ASP A 133 14.34 -4.83 -19.29
C ASP A 133 14.61 -3.68 -20.29
N LYS A 134 14.55 -2.42 -19.79
CA LYS A 134 14.81 -1.21 -20.59
C LYS A 134 16.24 -0.68 -20.47
N GLY A 135 17.13 -1.36 -19.75
CA GLY A 135 18.59 -1.20 -19.86
C GLY A 135 19.26 -0.12 -19.03
N SER A 136 18.58 0.64 -18.16
CA SER A 136 19.25 1.64 -17.32
C SER A 136 19.54 1.11 -15.91
N LYS A 137 20.83 1.10 -15.54
CA LYS A 137 21.31 0.80 -14.18
C LYS A 137 21.62 2.06 -13.38
N ASP A 138 21.41 3.25 -13.96
CA ASP A 138 21.73 4.51 -13.31
C ASP A 138 20.71 4.86 -12.21
N LEU A 139 21.18 5.58 -11.21
CA LEU A 139 20.32 6.13 -10.16
C LEU A 139 19.27 7.08 -10.80
N SER A 140 18.02 6.69 -10.76
CA SER A 140 16.93 7.40 -11.42
C SER A 140 15.87 7.93 -10.46
N HIS A 141 15.86 7.43 -9.22
CA HIS A 141 14.91 7.85 -8.20
C HIS A 141 15.49 7.63 -6.80
N ILE A 142 15.13 8.50 -5.86
CA ILE A 142 15.50 8.39 -4.45
C ILE A 142 14.21 8.42 -3.63
N LEU A 143 14.01 7.41 -2.80
CA LEU A 143 12.99 7.37 -1.78
C LEU A 143 13.61 7.75 -0.44
N MET A 144 13.08 8.79 0.23
CA MET A 144 13.45 9.14 1.60
C MET A 144 12.36 8.65 2.57
N ILE A 145 12.76 7.94 3.60
CA ILE A 145 11.88 7.44 4.65
C ILE A 145 12.31 8.09 5.97
N GLU A 146 11.45 8.92 6.52
CA GLU A 146 11.62 9.49 7.86
C GLU A 146 10.99 8.58 8.92
N GLU A 147 11.51 8.62 10.15
CA GLU A 147 11.04 7.77 11.26
C GLU A 147 10.99 6.28 10.87
N ALA A 148 12.05 5.81 10.20
CA ALA A 148 12.09 4.49 9.57
C ALA A 148 11.91 3.32 10.56
N HIS A 149 12.17 3.56 11.85
CA HIS A 149 11.89 2.58 12.91
C HIS A 149 10.42 2.17 13.00
N ARG A 150 9.48 2.92 12.43
CA ARG A 150 8.07 2.53 12.36
C ARG A 150 7.87 1.31 11.46
N LEU A 151 8.59 1.24 10.35
CA LEU A 151 8.58 0.13 9.39
C LEU A 151 9.62 -0.94 9.74
N LEU A 152 10.85 -0.50 10.05
CA LEU A 152 12.05 -1.32 10.17
C LEU A 152 12.46 -1.53 11.63
N LYS A 153 11.49 -1.64 12.53
CA LYS A 153 11.71 -1.81 13.95
C LYS A 153 12.35 -3.17 14.25
N LYS A 154 13.39 -3.16 15.09
CA LYS A 154 13.91 -4.38 15.68
C LYS A 154 12.79 -5.15 16.38
N VAL A 155 12.60 -6.42 16.01
CA VAL A 155 11.62 -7.30 16.62
C VAL A 155 12.31 -8.22 17.63
N GLU A 156 11.81 -8.24 18.86
CA GLU A 156 12.24 -9.20 19.87
C GLU A 156 11.49 -10.53 19.66
N GLU A 157 12.21 -11.63 19.65
CA GLU A 157 11.69 -12.95 19.30
C GLU A 157 10.66 -13.54 20.29
N SER A 158 10.40 -12.87 21.41
CA SER A 158 9.70 -13.42 22.59
C SER A 158 8.23 -13.04 22.74
N GLY A 159 7.43 -12.90 21.66
CA GLY A 159 6.01 -12.58 21.75
C GLY A 159 5.11 -13.32 20.76
N GLU A 160 3.87 -13.68 21.17
CA GLU A 160 2.81 -14.11 20.26
C GLU A 160 2.57 -13.02 19.20
N GLY A 161 2.89 -13.28 17.95
CA GLY A 161 2.84 -12.33 16.83
C GLY A 161 4.21 -11.80 16.38
N GLY A 162 5.30 -12.08 17.12
CA GLY A 162 6.67 -11.68 16.73
C GLY A 162 7.11 -12.28 15.39
N GLY A 163 6.67 -13.50 15.09
CA GLY A 163 7.08 -14.22 13.87
C GLY A 163 6.66 -13.54 12.56
N THR A 164 5.43 -13.02 12.47
CA THR A 164 4.94 -12.37 11.23
C THR A 164 5.57 -11.00 11.04
N ARG A 165 5.71 -10.23 12.12
CA ARG A 165 6.35 -8.90 12.06
C ARG A 165 7.84 -9.03 11.76
N ALA A 166 8.52 -10.02 12.34
CA ALA A 166 9.92 -10.31 12.04
C ALA A 166 10.12 -10.64 10.56
N LYS A 167 9.27 -11.51 9.98
CA LYS A 167 9.30 -11.83 8.54
C LYS A 167 9.05 -10.61 7.66
N SER A 168 8.15 -9.71 8.05
CA SER A 168 7.91 -8.47 7.30
C SER A 168 9.14 -7.55 7.34
N VAL A 169 9.76 -7.38 8.49
CA VAL A 169 11.00 -6.59 8.63
C VAL A 169 12.14 -7.22 7.83
N GLU A 170 12.31 -8.53 7.91
CA GLU A 170 13.28 -9.28 7.12
C GLU A 170 13.05 -9.09 5.62
N PHE A 171 11.80 -9.23 5.15
CA PHE A 171 11.44 -8.97 3.76
C PHE A 171 11.85 -7.56 3.32
N PHE A 172 11.57 -6.54 4.13
CA PHE A 172 11.95 -5.17 3.79
C PHE A 172 13.46 -4.95 3.84
N CYS A 173 14.18 -5.57 4.77
CA CYS A 173 15.65 -5.51 4.80
C CYS A 173 16.26 -6.13 3.53
N ASN A 174 15.71 -7.25 3.07
CA ASN A 174 16.13 -7.90 1.84
C ASN A 174 15.80 -7.04 0.60
N LEU A 175 14.62 -6.43 0.58
CA LEU A 175 14.22 -5.50 -0.47
C LEU A 175 15.16 -4.29 -0.53
N LEU A 176 15.53 -3.70 0.62
CA LEU A 176 16.49 -2.60 0.68
C LEU A 176 17.86 -2.98 0.11
N ALA A 177 18.31 -4.20 0.34
CA ALA A 177 19.58 -4.70 -0.19
C ALA A 177 19.55 -4.90 -1.73
N GLU A 178 18.41 -5.34 -2.27
CA GLU A 178 18.26 -5.69 -3.68
C GLU A 178 17.91 -4.49 -4.57
N ILE A 179 17.06 -3.57 -4.10
CA ILE A 179 16.42 -2.53 -4.93
C ILE A 179 17.42 -1.57 -5.60
N ARG A 180 18.62 -1.45 -5.04
CA ARG A 180 19.70 -0.64 -5.64
C ARG A 180 20.09 -1.13 -7.03
N THR A 181 19.97 -2.44 -7.30
CA THR A 181 20.29 -3.02 -8.59
C THR A 181 19.35 -2.54 -9.70
N TYR A 182 18.20 -2.00 -9.30
CA TYR A 182 17.16 -1.45 -10.18
C TYR A 182 17.23 0.09 -10.30
N GLY A 183 18.39 0.69 -9.98
CA GLY A 183 18.58 2.14 -10.06
C GLY A 183 17.77 2.95 -9.06
N GLN A 184 17.39 2.34 -7.93
CA GLN A 184 16.65 2.98 -6.85
C GLN A 184 17.57 3.29 -5.66
N GLY A 185 17.67 4.56 -5.30
CA GLY A 185 18.27 5.00 -4.04
C GLY A 185 17.25 5.00 -2.90
N ILE A 186 17.70 4.61 -1.70
CA ILE A 186 16.90 4.73 -0.48
C ILE A 186 17.71 5.49 0.55
N LEU A 187 17.09 6.53 1.12
CA LEU A 187 17.61 7.34 2.20
C LEU A 187 16.75 7.11 3.45
N ILE A 188 17.36 6.61 4.50
CA ILE A 188 16.71 6.33 5.77
C ILE A 188 17.12 7.41 6.76
N ALA A 189 16.16 8.14 7.31
CA ALA A 189 16.37 9.11 8.37
C ALA A 189 15.69 8.63 9.65
N ASP A 190 16.46 8.56 10.73
CA ASP A 190 15.96 8.14 12.03
C ASP A 190 16.71 8.84 13.17
N GLN A 191 16.05 9.01 14.29
CA GLN A 191 16.63 9.63 15.48
C GLN A 191 17.21 8.60 16.45
N ILE A 192 16.74 7.33 16.38
CA ILE A 192 17.03 6.30 17.39
C ILE A 192 17.55 5.04 16.70
N PRO A 193 18.86 4.97 16.40
CA PRO A 193 19.47 3.82 15.71
C PRO A 193 19.20 2.46 16.38
N THR A 194 19.11 2.42 17.70
CA THR A 194 18.86 1.18 18.46
C THR A 194 17.49 0.56 18.19
N LYS A 195 16.52 1.35 17.72
CA LYS A 195 15.19 0.86 17.33
C LYS A 195 15.16 0.22 15.95
N LEU A 196 16.14 0.51 15.10
CA LEU A 196 16.19 -0.06 13.74
C LEU A 196 16.65 -1.52 13.78
N ALA A 197 16.13 -2.32 12.86
CA ALA A 197 16.63 -3.66 12.63
C ALA A 197 18.13 -3.59 12.27
N PRO A 198 19.00 -4.43 12.88
CA PRO A 198 20.44 -4.35 12.67
C PRO A 198 20.85 -4.44 11.21
N ASP A 199 20.13 -5.24 10.40
CA ASP A 199 20.42 -5.44 8.98
C ASP A 199 20.12 -4.19 8.15
N THR A 200 19.18 -3.34 8.58
CA THR A 200 18.96 -2.01 7.98
C THR A 200 20.23 -1.15 8.08
N ILE A 201 20.85 -1.12 9.25
CA ILE A 201 22.07 -0.34 9.46
C ILE A 201 23.25 -0.92 8.69
N LYS A 202 23.38 -2.25 8.66
CA LYS A 202 24.46 -2.93 7.94
C LYS A 202 24.36 -2.75 6.42
N ASN A 203 23.15 -2.83 5.85
CA ASN A 203 22.92 -2.76 4.41
C ASN A 203 22.98 -1.35 3.82
N THR A 204 23.14 -0.31 4.64
CA THR A 204 23.37 1.06 4.14
C THR A 204 24.85 1.30 3.88
N ASN A 205 25.21 1.72 2.67
CA ASN A 205 26.59 1.96 2.27
C ASN A 205 27.13 3.30 2.77
N LEU A 206 26.27 4.32 2.82
CA LEU A 206 26.60 5.65 3.33
C LEU A 206 25.90 5.88 4.65
N LYS A 207 26.65 6.31 5.67
CA LYS A 207 26.11 6.66 6.98
C LYS A 207 26.53 8.08 7.34
N ILE A 208 25.56 8.92 7.71
CA ILE A 208 25.74 10.30 8.13
C ILE A 208 25.14 10.42 9.52
N VAL A 209 25.97 10.69 10.52
CA VAL A 209 25.56 10.73 11.92
C VAL A 209 25.82 12.11 12.49
N HIS A 210 24.77 12.81 12.83
CA HIS A 210 24.82 14.06 13.59
C HIS A 210 25.01 13.78 15.09
N ARG A 211 25.01 14.85 15.90
CA ARG A 211 25.11 14.71 17.34
C ARG A 211 24.09 13.73 17.90
N THR A 212 24.59 12.69 18.58
CA THR A 212 23.80 11.66 19.24
C THR A 212 24.23 11.59 20.70
N VAL A 213 23.26 11.73 21.62
CA VAL A 213 23.57 11.86 23.08
C VAL A 213 23.47 10.51 23.79
N ALA A 214 22.50 9.67 23.46
CA ALA A 214 22.29 8.38 24.09
C ALA A 214 23.48 7.42 23.82
N GLN A 215 23.98 6.76 24.84
CA GLN A 215 25.19 5.93 24.75
C GLN A 215 24.96 4.71 23.85
N ASP A 216 23.84 4.01 24.03
CA ASP A 216 23.46 2.84 23.27
C ASP A 216 23.32 3.13 21.78
N ASP A 217 22.73 4.28 21.42
CA ASP A 217 22.61 4.76 20.05
C ASP A 217 23.99 5.06 19.44
N ARG A 218 24.85 5.77 20.18
CA ARG A 218 26.25 6.06 19.75
C ARG A 218 27.04 4.79 19.50
N GLU A 219 26.94 3.82 20.41
CA GLU A 219 27.66 2.55 20.29
C GLU A 219 27.13 1.76 19.07
N THR A 220 25.81 1.70 18.89
CA THR A 220 25.18 0.98 17.77
C THR A 220 25.66 1.50 16.43
N ILE A 221 25.55 2.81 16.21
CA ILE A 221 25.91 3.40 14.92
C ILE A 221 27.42 3.54 14.75
N GLY A 222 28.14 3.85 15.82
CA GLY A 222 29.59 4.02 15.79
C GLY A 222 30.31 2.72 15.43
N ARG A 223 29.89 1.59 15.99
CA ARG A 223 30.43 0.27 15.61
C ARG A 223 30.15 -0.05 14.13
N ALA A 224 28.99 0.31 13.62
CA ALA A 224 28.65 0.12 12.19
C ALA A 224 29.44 1.04 11.24
N MET A 225 30.11 2.08 11.79
CA MET A 225 30.98 3.02 11.07
C MET A 225 32.48 2.80 11.31
N ASN A 226 32.85 1.71 11.96
CA ASN A 226 34.25 1.40 12.32
C ASN A 226 34.93 2.51 13.14
N MET A 227 34.21 3.10 14.11
CA MET A 227 34.70 4.15 15.01
C MET A 227 35.50 3.56 16.18
N THR A 228 36.52 4.29 16.64
CA THR A 228 37.18 4.02 17.95
C THR A 228 36.27 4.44 19.11
N ALA A 229 36.57 3.98 20.32
CA ALA A 229 35.79 4.34 21.51
C ALA A 229 35.76 5.86 21.74
N GLU A 230 36.88 6.56 21.51
CA GLU A 230 36.97 8.01 21.63
C GLU A 230 36.11 8.73 20.57
N GLN A 231 36.05 8.19 19.35
CA GLN A 231 35.20 8.73 18.27
C GLN A 231 33.73 8.55 18.59
N ILE A 232 33.34 7.39 19.13
CA ILE A 232 31.95 7.13 19.58
C ILE A 232 31.57 8.13 20.68
N GLU A 233 32.44 8.36 21.65
CA GLU A 233 32.17 9.32 22.73
C GLU A 233 32.07 10.76 22.20
N TYR A 234 32.93 11.11 21.22
CA TYR A 234 32.90 12.43 20.58
C TYR A 234 31.58 12.76 19.86
N LEU A 235 30.81 11.76 19.43
CA LEU A 235 29.48 11.99 18.82
C LEU A 235 28.54 12.77 19.75
N SER A 236 28.67 12.63 21.06
CA SER A 236 27.85 13.36 22.04
C SER A 236 28.11 14.85 22.05
N SER A 237 29.31 15.27 21.68
CA SER A 237 29.82 16.64 21.73
C SER A 237 29.89 17.31 20.34
N LEU A 238 29.47 16.65 19.26
CA LEU A 238 29.47 17.23 17.93
C LEU A 238 28.72 18.57 17.91
N ARG A 239 29.32 19.56 17.28
CA ARG A 239 28.71 20.88 17.10
C ARG A 239 27.58 20.81 16.08
N ARG A 240 26.57 21.70 16.21
CA ARG A 240 25.49 21.84 15.24
C ARG A 240 26.06 22.08 13.84
N GLY A 241 25.51 21.37 12.84
CA GLY A 241 25.98 21.42 11.45
C GLY A 241 27.18 20.54 11.15
N TYR A 242 27.71 19.80 12.13
CA TYR A 242 28.74 18.79 11.90
C TYR A 242 28.13 17.40 11.96
N ALA A 243 28.72 16.49 11.19
CA ALA A 243 28.36 15.08 11.20
C ALA A 243 29.61 14.21 10.98
N ALA A 244 29.56 13.00 11.50
CA ALA A 244 30.46 11.94 11.10
C ALA A 244 29.88 11.27 9.84
N VAL A 245 30.68 11.16 8.80
CA VAL A 245 30.31 10.57 7.50
C VAL A 245 31.19 9.37 7.25
N TYR A 246 30.58 8.24 6.94
CA TYR A 246 31.25 6.98 6.60
C TYR A 246 30.65 6.42 5.32
N SER A 247 31.48 6.07 4.37
CA SER A 247 31.09 5.37 3.15
C SER A 247 31.74 4.00 3.14
N GLU A 248 31.05 3.02 2.60
CA GLU A 248 31.61 1.70 2.40
C GLU A 248 32.87 1.79 1.52
N GLY A 249 33.97 1.20 2.00
CA GLY A 249 35.30 1.35 1.41
C GLY A 249 36.20 2.38 2.08
N ASP A 250 35.67 3.25 2.92
CA ASP A 250 36.47 4.10 3.80
C ASP A 250 36.99 3.30 5.00
N ASN A 251 38.25 3.53 5.37
CA ASN A 251 38.82 2.89 6.56
C ASN A 251 38.28 3.47 7.89
N ARG A 252 37.89 4.75 7.89
CA ARG A 252 37.41 5.48 9.07
C ARG A 252 36.41 6.57 8.65
N PRO A 253 35.47 6.94 9.53
CA PRO A 253 34.58 8.06 9.29
C PRO A 253 35.32 9.40 9.29
N ARG A 254 34.77 10.36 8.56
CA ARG A 254 35.28 11.73 8.48
C ARG A 254 34.31 12.68 9.16
N CYS A 255 34.83 13.66 9.88
CA CYS A 255 34.02 14.75 10.41
C CYS A 255 33.82 15.80 9.32
N VAL A 256 32.57 16.07 8.94
CA VAL A 256 32.18 16.99 7.86
C VAL A 256 31.31 18.09 8.42
N LYS A 257 31.55 19.33 8.01
CA LYS A 257 30.67 20.45 8.26
C LYS A 257 29.68 20.60 7.11
N PHE A 258 28.41 20.52 7.41
CA PHE A 258 27.35 20.79 6.44
C PHE A 258 27.05 22.30 6.39
N PRO A 259 26.88 22.88 5.19
CA PRO A 259 26.45 24.26 5.06
C PRO A 259 25.03 24.43 5.60
N LEU A 260 24.76 25.57 6.18
CA LEU A 260 23.38 25.96 6.49
C LEU A 260 22.68 26.28 5.16
N VAL A 261 21.64 25.53 4.86
CA VAL A 261 20.77 25.85 3.73
C VAL A 261 19.73 26.82 4.25
N GLU A 262 19.73 28.04 3.71
CA GLU A 262 18.65 28.98 3.97
C GLU A 262 17.41 28.48 3.22
N ALA A 263 16.34 28.23 3.97
CA ALA A 263 15.07 27.85 3.36
C ALA A 263 14.47 29.08 2.67
N PHE A 264 14.48 29.08 1.36
CA PHE A 264 13.76 30.08 0.58
C PHE A 264 12.27 29.70 0.57
N TYR A 265 11.51 30.26 1.49
CA TYR A 265 10.04 30.26 1.40
C TYR A 265 9.64 31.43 0.51
N ASP A 266 9.52 31.16 -0.80
CA ASP A 266 9.12 32.16 -1.80
C ASP A 266 7.61 32.47 -1.76
N LYS A 267 6.85 31.68 -1.01
CA LYS A 267 5.39 31.84 -0.87
C LYS A 267 4.97 31.86 0.58
N ASP A 268 4.02 32.74 0.91
CA ASP A 268 3.32 32.69 2.20
C ASP A 268 2.65 31.30 2.39
N ARG A 269 2.76 30.75 3.59
CA ARG A 269 2.16 29.46 3.97
C ARG A 269 0.68 29.37 3.59
N ARG A 270 -0.06 30.48 3.65
CA ARG A 270 -1.47 30.54 3.24
C ARG A 270 -1.64 30.29 1.76
N GLN A 271 -0.79 30.89 0.92
CA GLN A 271 -0.84 30.73 -0.53
C GLN A 271 -0.53 29.26 -0.92
N VAL A 272 0.46 28.64 -0.27
CA VAL A 272 0.78 27.22 -0.48
C VAL A 272 -0.40 26.34 -0.11
N LEU A 273 -1.02 26.56 1.06
CA LEU A 273 -2.19 25.80 1.50
C LEU A 273 -3.39 25.96 0.55
N ASP A 274 -3.62 27.15 0.02
CA ASP A 274 -4.71 27.39 -0.94
C ASP A 274 -4.45 26.72 -2.30
N GLU A 275 -3.20 26.69 -2.76
CA GLU A 275 -2.81 25.95 -3.97
C GLU A 275 -2.98 24.45 -3.77
N VAL A 276 -2.55 23.90 -2.61
CA VAL A 276 -2.73 22.50 -2.26
C VAL A 276 -4.21 22.13 -2.18
N ARG A 277 -5.04 22.96 -1.51
CA ARG A 277 -6.49 22.74 -1.43
C ARG A 277 -7.15 22.70 -2.79
N LYS A 278 -6.84 23.67 -3.67
CA LYS A 278 -7.37 23.69 -5.04
C LYS A 278 -6.98 22.45 -5.82
N LYS A 279 -5.74 21.99 -5.66
CA LYS A 279 -5.25 20.78 -6.32
C LYS A 279 -5.89 19.51 -5.78
N VAL A 280 -6.08 19.41 -4.47
CA VAL A 280 -6.79 18.29 -3.82
C VAL A 280 -8.25 18.27 -4.25
N GLN A 281 -8.93 19.43 -4.31
CA GLN A 281 -10.30 19.52 -4.81
C GLN A 281 -10.42 19.06 -6.26
N SER A 282 -9.52 19.48 -7.15
CA SER A 282 -9.54 19.03 -8.54
C SER A 282 -9.30 17.53 -8.70
N ILE A 283 -8.46 16.94 -7.83
CA ILE A 283 -8.25 15.50 -7.78
C ILE A 283 -9.51 14.80 -7.24
N ALA A 284 -10.09 15.29 -6.14
CA ALA A 284 -11.30 14.75 -5.55
C ALA A 284 -12.49 14.79 -6.53
N GLU A 285 -12.67 15.90 -7.25
CA GLU A 285 -13.71 16.01 -8.28
C GLU A 285 -13.50 15.03 -9.44
N HIS A 286 -12.24 14.80 -9.84
CA HIS A 286 -11.93 13.81 -10.87
C HIS A 286 -12.21 12.38 -10.37
N TYR A 287 -11.87 12.07 -9.13
CA TYR A 287 -12.17 10.77 -8.51
C TYR A 287 -13.67 10.60 -8.26
N ASP A 288 -14.34 11.64 -7.81
CA ASP A 288 -15.78 11.61 -7.52
C ASP A 288 -16.61 11.32 -8.79
N GLN A 289 -16.28 11.95 -9.90
CA GLN A 289 -16.91 11.65 -11.20
C GLN A 289 -16.71 10.20 -11.65
N THR A 290 -15.60 9.55 -11.26
CA THR A 290 -15.33 8.15 -11.62
C THR A 290 -15.96 7.15 -10.65
N VAL A 291 -16.17 7.52 -9.40
CA VAL A 291 -16.75 6.67 -8.36
C VAL A 291 -18.29 6.65 -8.41
N HIS A 292 -18.93 7.79 -8.71
CA HIS A 292 -20.39 7.90 -8.73
C HIS A 292 -21.09 7.17 -9.86
N HIS A 293 -20.38 6.74 -10.89
CA HIS A 293 -21.00 5.97 -11.99
C HIS A 293 -21.30 4.50 -11.66
N HIS A 294 -21.01 4.06 -10.44
CA HIS A 294 -21.09 2.64 -10.10
C HIS A 294 -21.80 2.40 -8.79
N VAL A 295 -23.12 2.42 -8.80
CA VAL A 295 -23.90 1.82 -7.70
C VAL A 295 -23.76 0.31 -7.81
N GLY A 296 -22.95 -0.27 -6.94
CA GLY A 296 -22.47 -1.60 -7.04
C GLY A 296 -23.36 -2.71 -6.59
N CYS A 297 -23.08 -3.81 -7.14
CA CYS A 297 -23.38 -5.09 -6.55
C CYS A 297 -22.59 -5.19 -5.22
N SER A 298 -23.29 -5.49 -4.10
CA SER A 298 -22.65 -5.66 -2.79
C SER A 298 -21.68 -6.86 -2.73
N TYR A 299 -21.67 -7.70 -3.75
CA TYR A 299 -20.82 -8.90 -3.82
C TYR A 299 -19.51 -8.70 -4.58
N CYS A 300 -19.51 -7.97 -5.67
CA CYS A 300 -18.33 -7.81 -6.51
C CYS A 300 -18.19 -6.40 -7.05
N GLU A 301 -18.76 -5.41 -6.42
CA GLU A 301 -18.74 -4.02 -6.86
C GLU A 301 -18.73 -3.86 -8.39
N HIS A 302 -19.72 -3.36 -8.98
CA HIS A 302 -19.75 -2.75 -10.30
C HIS A 302 -18.92 -3.37 -11.42
N ARG A 303 -19.30 -4.24 -12.19
CA ARG A 303 -18.70 -4.81 -13.38
C ARG A 303 -17.99 -6.15 -13.13
N CYS A 304 -18.71 -7.07 -12.50
CA CYS A 304 -18.38 -8.49 -12.61
C CYS A 304 -18.36 -8.90 -14.10
N ARG A 305 -17.75 -10.03 -14.43
CA ARG A 305 -17.71 -10.58 -15.80
C ARG A 305 -19.06 -10.63 -16.52
N TYR A 306 -20.16 -10.63 -15.77
CA TYR A 306 -21.51 -10.67 -16.30
C TYR A 306 -22.15 -9.28 -16.50
N TRP A 307 -21.54 -8.21 -15.99
CA TRP A 307 -22.10 -6.87 -16.08
C TRP A 307 -22.28 -6.41 -17.54
N GLN A 308 -21.27 -6.65 -18.38
CA GLN A 308 -21.35 -6.26 -19.78
C GLN A 308 -22.38 -7.09 -20.55
N GLU A 309 -22.43 -8.41 -20.29
CA GLU A 309 -23.44 -9.29 -20.92
C GLU A 309 -24.85 -8.90 -20.50
N ILE A 310 -25.04 -8.58 -19.21
CA ILE A 310 -26.35 -8.20 -18.66
C ILE A 310 -26.70 -6.78 -19.09
N GLY A 311 -25.73 -5.83 -19.09
CA GLY A 311 -25.93 -4.46 -19.52
C GLY A 311 -26.30 -4.36 -21.01
N ALA A 312 -25.55 -5.03 -21.88
CA ALA A 312 -25.84 -5.10 -23.31
C ALA A 312 -27.25 -5.68 -23.56
N HIS A 313 -27.59 -6.73 -22.83
CA HIS A 313 -28.91 -7.39 -22.99
C HIS A 313 -30.09 -6.56 -22.46
N LEU A 314 -29.84 -5.72 -21.43
CA LEU A 314 -30.82 -4.77 -20.93
C LEU A 314 -31.06 -3.60 -21.90
N GLU A 315 -30.01 -3.14 -22.58
CA GLU A 315 -30.09 -2.07 -23.57
C GLU A 315 -30.77 -2.55 -24.87
N GLU A 316 -30.53 -3.79 -25.31
CA GLU A 316 -31.12 -4.35 -26.53
C GLU A 316 -32.62 -4.66 -26.42
N GLN A 317 -33.15 -4.97 -25.23
CA GLN A 317 -34.47 -5.59 -25.10
C GLN A 317 -35.55 -4.74 -24.44
N LYS A 318 -35.33 -3.47 -24.04
CA LYS A 318 -36.32 -2.69 -23.24
C LYS A 318 -36.93 -3.57 -22.12
N VAL A 319 -36.10 -4.01 -21.21
CA VAL A 319 -36.28 -5.26 -20.47
C VAL A 319 -37.35 -5.20 -19.39
N ASN A 320 -38.23 -6.21 -19.43
CA ASN A 320 -39.06 -6.63 -18.33
C ASN A 320 -38.21 -7.26 -17.22
N GLY A 321 -38.26 -6.67 -15.99
CA GLY A 321 -37.47 -7.10 -14.85
C GLY A 321 -37.56 -8.59 -14.48
N ALA A 322 -38.67 -9.25 -14.81
CA ALA A 322 -38.87 -10.68 -14.60
C ALA A 322 -37.86 -11.54 -15.40
N MET A 323 -37.52 -11.11 -16.61
CA MET A 323 -36.60 -11.84 -17.49
C MET A 323 -35.15 -11.79 -17.04
N VAL A 324 -34.76 -10.68 -16.39
CA VAL A 324 -33.44 -10.53 -15.77
C VAL A 324 -33.31 -11.47 -14.59
N VAL A 325 -34.36 -11.55 -13.77
CA VAL A 325 -34.42 -12.45 -12.61
C VAL A 325 -34.28 -13.91 -13.02
N GLU A 326 -34.93 -14.31 -14.11
CA GLU A 326 -34.87 -15.68 -14.58
C GLU A 326 -33.50 -16.09 -15.14
N LYS A 327 -32.87 -15.22 -15.93
CA LYS A 327 -31.50 -15.46 -16.42
C LYS A 327 -30.47 -15.48 -15.30
N TRP A 328 -30.66 -14.69 -14.26
CA TRP A 328 -29.78 -14.71 -13.09
C TRP A 328 -29.92 -15.99 -12.27
N LYS A 329 -31.15 -16.47 -12.08
CA LYS A 329 -31.40 -17.77 -11.44
C LYS A 329 -30.72 -18.92 -12.19
N GLN A 330 -30.74 -18.90 -13.50
CA GLN A 330 -30.10 -19.90 -14.37
C GLN A 330 -28.56 -19.87 -14.26
N LYS A 331 -27.96 -18.73 -13.91
CA LYS A 331 -26.49 -18.56 -13.78
C LYS A 331 -25.99 -18.67 -12.33
N ASN A 332 -26.81 -19.11 -11.38
CA ASN A 332 -26.43 -19.30 -9.94
C ASN A 332 -25.81 -18.06 -9.25
N PHE A 333 -26.32 -16.88 -9.49
CA PHE A 333 -25.88 -15.67 -8.79
C PHE A 333 -26.48 -15.56 -7.38
N ALA A 334 -25.71 -15.00 -6.45
CA ALA A 334 -26.20 -14.69 -5.13
C ALA A 334 -27.33 -13.63 -5.17
N ALA A 335 -28.36 -13.82 -4.35
CA ALA A 335 -29.56 -12.97 -4.36
C ALA A 335 -29.26 -11.47 -4.11
N GLY A 336 -28.27 -11.15 -3.29
CA GLY A 336 -27.87 -9.76 -3.02
C GLY A 336 -27.23 -9.05 -4.22
N ALA A 337 -26.49 -9.79 -5.05
CA ALA A 337 -25.92 -9.26 -6.28
C ALA A 337 -27.00 -8.88 -7.29
N MET A 338 -28.08 -9.66 -7.33
CA MET A 338 -29.23 -9.39 -8.17
C MET A 338 -30.01 -8.15 -7.71
N GLU A 339 -30.25 -8.00 -6.42
CA GLU A 339 -30.95 -6.84 -5.86
C GLU A 339 -30.20 -5.54 -6.17
N ALA A 340 -28.88 -5.52 -5.96
CA ALA A 340 -28.05 -4.35 -6.25
C ALA A 340 -28.04 -4.01 -7.75
N PHE A 341 -28.02 -5.03 -8.61
CA PHE A 341 -28.10 -4.84 -10.06
C PHE A 341 -29.46 -4.25 -10.49
N LEU A 342 -30.56 -4.77 -9.96
CA LEU A 342 -31.91 -4.27 -10.26
C LEU A 342 -32.08 -2.83 -9.80
N ARG A 343 -31.57 -2.47 -8.61
CA ARG A 343 -31.59 -1.09 -8.09
C ARG A 343 -30.79 -0.13 -8.99
N ALA A 344 -29.63 -0.56 -9.46
CA ALA A 344 -28.78 0.25 -10.35
C ALA A 344 -29.43 0.43 -11.75
N SER A 345 -30.02 -0.62 -12.29
CA SER A 345 -30.72 -0.57 -13.57
C SER A 345 -31.98 0.30 -13.51
N TYR A 346 -32.72 0.25 -12.41
CA TYR A 346 -33.91 1.08 -12.18
C TYR A 346 -33.57 2.57 -12.06
N LYS A 347 -32.49 2.94 -11.34
CA LYS A 347 -32.03 4.33 -11.28
C LYS A 347 -31.59 4.86 -12.66
N ARG A 348 -31.04 4.02 -13.52
CA ARG A 348 -30.63 4.41 -14.88
C ARG A 348 -31.81 4.70 -15.78
N SER A 349 -32.87 3.86 -15.69
CA SER A 349 -34.09 4.09 -16.46
C SER A 349 -34.84 5.37 -16.04
N LEU A 350 -34.83 5.71 -14.76
CA LEU A 350 -35.42 6.97 -14.26
C LEU A 350 -34.64 8.21 -14.73
N ASN A 351 -33.33 8.12 -14.91
CA ASN A 351 -32.51 9.23 -15.41
C ASN A 351 -32.58 9.43 -16.93
N THR A 352 -33.06 8.42 -17.69
CA THR A 352 -33.28 8.51 -19.15
C THR A 352 -34.67 8.97 -19.52
N GLU A 353 -35.63 8.90 -18.60
CA GLU A 353 -37.00 9.43 -18.82
C GLU A 353 -37.15 10.92 -18.40
N GLY A 354 -36.10 11.52 -17.84
CA GLY A 354 -36.06 12.91 -17.38
C GLY A 354 -35.33 13.88 -18.33
N LEU A 355 -35.11 13.50 -19.60
CA LEU A 355 -34.56 14.36 -20.65
C LEU A 355 -35.61 14.62 -21.72
#